data_4a96167c9e271f523b80b8af0b8badf0
#
_entry.id   4a96167c9e271f523b80b8af0b8badf0
#
_cell.length_a   1.000
_cell.length_b   1.000
_cell.length_c   1.000
_cell.angle_alpha   90.00
_cell.angle_beta   90.00
_cell.angle_gamma   90.00
#
_symmetry.space_group_name_H-M   'P 1'
#
loop_
_entity.id
_entity.type
_entity.pdbx_description
1 polymer ?
#
loop_
_entity_poly.entity_id
_entity_poly.type
_entity_poly.pdbx_seq_one_letter_code
_entity_poly.pdbx_strand_id
1 'polypeptide(L)'
;CGIRDFDVENAYAAARKNELEGENRPMGAGKLDTDKFVEYGYVPHMDKGEGADEAWMFSASHTLEYSFGAYAVGQMAKALGKTDDYNVLMDLSKGWERIYNAESNLIQPKYADGRFISNFDPMQVWRGFQEGNAYQYTFYVPHDAKSLIAKMGAREFTQRLDSIFILSQDKTFSGGTTIDAFAGLQTYYNQGNQPCLHISWLFNLAGKPSLSQKWVRAILDEFYGTEGIHGYGYGQDEDQGQLGAWYVIS
;
A
#
# COMPACT_ATOMS: atom_id res chain seq x y z
N CYS A 1 4.78 8.36 -19.05
CA CYS A 1 5.46 9.66 -19.18
C CYS A 1 6.07 9.92 -20.58
N GLY A 2 6.29 8.92 -21.43
CA GLY A 2 6.85 9.08 -22.78
C GLY A 2 8.35 9.31 -22.85
N ILE A 3 9.06 9.31 -21.73
CA ILE A 3 10.53 9.35 -21.71
C ILE A 3 11.05 8.01 -22.18
N ARG A 4 11.88 8.00 -23.24
CA ARG A 4 12.46 6.79 -23.84
C ARG A 4 13.96 6.92 -24.15
N ASP A 5 14.61 7.89 -23.59
CA ASP A 5 16.04 8.17 -23.78
C ASP A 5 16.90 7.33 -22.82
N PHE A 6 16.65 6.02 -22.83
CA PHE A 6 17.37 5.00 -22.07
C PHE A 6 17.17 3.62 -22.73
N ASP A 7 17.93 2.62 -22.31
CA ASP A 7 17.77 1.24 -22.79
C ASP A 7 16.49 0.60 -22.24
N VAL A 8 15.40 0.79 -22.99
CA VAL A 8 14.05 0.36 -22.60
C VAL A 8 13.93 -1.16 -22.49
N GLU A 9 14.60 -1.91 -23.38
CA GLU A 9 14.51 -3.38 -23.36
C GLU A 9 15.24 -3.98 -22.16
N ASN A 10 16.43 -3.49 -21.81
CA ASN A 10 17.12 -3.92 -20.60
C ASN A 10 16.39 -3.52 -19.34
N ALA A 11 15.83 -2.31 -19.27
CA ALA A 11 15.02 -1.86 -18.16
C ALA A 11 13.77 -2.73 -17.97
N TYR A 12 13.10 -3.07 -19.08
CA TYR A 12 11.96 -3.98 -19.05
C TYR A 12 12.36 -5.39 -18.59
N ALA A 13 13.45 -5.95 -19.13
CA ALA A 13 13.92 -7.28 -18.75
C ALA A 13 14.23 -7.36 -17.24
N ALA A 14 14.88 -6.33 -16.68
CA ALA A 14 15.17 -6.25 -15.27
C ALA A 14 13.89 -6.14 -14.41
N ALA A 15 12.96 -5.26 -14.81
CA ALA A 15 11.69 -5.10 -14.12
C ALA A 15 10.85 -6.39 -14.16
N ARG A 16 10.73 -7.01 -15.34
CA ARG A 16 10.03 -8.30 -15.51
C ARG A 16 10.62 -9.39 -14.63
N LYS A 17 11.93 -9.51 -14.62
CA LYS A 17 12.64 -10.48 -13.77
C LYS A 17 12.32 -10.25 -12.29
N ASN A 18 12.29 -9.00 -11.87
CA ASN A 18 11.95 -8.64 -10.48
C ASN A 18 10.51 -9.02 -10.09
N GLU A 19 9.56 -8.94 -11.04
CA GLU A 19 8.17 -9.30 -10.77
C GLU A 19 7.89 -10.80 -10.80
N LEU A 20 8.57 -11.56 -11.66
CA LEU A 20 8.19 -12.93 -11.99
C LEU A 20 9.18 -14.00 -11.52
N GLU A 21 10.40 -13.63 -11.16
CA GLU A 21 11.47 -14.58 -10.86
C GLU A 21 12.01 -14.33 -9.43
N GLY A 22 11.62 -15.18 -8.48
CA GLY A 22 12.02 -15.07 -7.05
C GLY A 22 13.24 -15.89 -6.67
N GLU A 23 13.60 -16.90 -7.47
CA GLU A 23 14.63 -17.88 -7.11
C GLU A 23 16.06 -17.29 -7.12
N ASN A 24 16.87 -17.78 -6.19
CA ASN A 24 18.32 -17.52 -6.11
C ASN A 24 18.73 -16.04 -6.03
N ARG A 25 17.90 -15.21 -5.41
CA ARG A 25 18.28 -13.80 -5.18
C ARG A 25 19.23 -13.68 -3.99
N PRO A 26 20.29 -12.86 -4.09
CA PRO A 26 21.05 -12.46 -2.92
C PRO A 26 20.16 -11.72 -1.92
N MET A 27 20.42 -11.87 -0.63
CA MET A 27 19.69 -11.14 0.41
C MET A 27 19.71 -9.63 0.11
N GLY A 28 18.55 -9.01 0.17
CA GLY A 28 18.36 -7.59 -0.14
C GLY A 28 18.27 -7.23 -1.63
N ALA A 29 18.27 -8.22 -2.53
CA ALA A 29 18.13 -7.99 -3.95
C ALA A 29 16.72 -8.34 -4.44
N GLY A 30 15.92 -7.33 -4.75
CA GLY A 30 14.57 -7.51 -5.30
C GLY A 30 13.50 -7.85 -4.25
N LYS A 31 12.37 -8.34 -4.71
CA LYS A 31 11.21 -8.66 -3.87
C LYS A 31 11.38 -10.00 -3.16
N LEU A 32 11.09 -10.05 -1.88
CA LEU A 32 10.99 -11.28 -1.11
C LEU A 32 9.69 -12.02 -1.49
N ASP A 33 9.62 -13.33 -1.27
CA ASP A 33 8.41 -14.14 -1.50
C ASP A 33 7.79 -14.04 -2.91
N THR A 34 8.56 -13.61 -3.93
CA THR A 34 8.07 -13.45 -5.31
C THR A 34 7.57 -14.77 -5.90
N ASP A 35 8.25 -15.87 -5.64
CA ASP A 35 7.86 -17.21 -6.05
C ASP A 35 6.47 -17.58 -5.50
N LYS A 36 6.21 -17.32 -4.24
CA LYS A 36 4.91 -17.55 -3.60
C LYS A 36 3.84 -16.62 -4.16
N PHE A 37 4.17 -15.34 -4.37
CA PHE A 37 3.24 -14.41 -4.99
C PHE A 37 2.83 -14.85 -6.39
N VAL A 38 3.76 -15.33 -7.20
CA VAL A 38 3.48 -15.84 -8.55
C VAL A 38 2.67 -17.13 -8.50
N GLU A 39 2.99 -18.04 -7.58
CA GLU A 39 2.30 -19.33 -7.43
C GLU A 39 0.85 -19.17 -6.97
N TYR A 40 0.62 -18.39 -5.90
CA TYR A 40 -0.71 -18.25 -5.27
C TYR A 40 -1.50 -17.03 -5.77
N GLY A 41 -0.81 -16.08 -6.40
CA GLY A 41 -1.35 -14.76 -6.75
C GLY A 41 -1.52 -13.84 -5.54
N TYR A 42 -0.97 -14.22 -4.40
CA TYR A 42 -0.78 -13.43 -3.18
C TYR A 42 0.35 -14.06 -2.37
N VAL A 43 0.92 -13.34 -1.41
CA VAL A 43 1.91 -13.89 -0.47
C VAL A 43 1.15 -14.57 0.67
N PRO A 44 1.21 -15.91 0.80
CA PRO A 44 0.56 -16.60 1.90
C PRO A 44 1.16 -16.21 3.25
N HIS A 45 0.29 -15.97 4.23
CA HIS A 45 0.71 -15.75 5.60
C HIS A 45 1.27 -17.04 6.20
N MET A 46 2.32 -16.93 6.98
CA MET A 46 2.89 -18.01 7.79
C MET A 46 2.89 -17.58 9.24
N ASP A 47 2.60 -18.53 10.15
CA ASP A 47 2.63 -18.21 11.57
C ASP A 47 4.07 -18.03 12.06
N LYS A 48 4.25 -17.23 13.11
CA LYS A 48 5.55 -16.91 13.68
C LYS A 48 6.25 -18.19 14.14
N GLY A 49 7.51 -18.37 13.73
CA GLY A 49 8.31 -19.54 14.07
C GLY A 49 8.28 -20.66 13.02
N GLU A 50 7.52 -20.52 11.94
CA GLU A 50 7.49 -21.48 10.81
C GLU A 50 8.56 -21.18 9.74
N GLY A 51 9.58 -20.40 10.08
CA GLY A 51 10.75 -20.16 9.21
C GLY A 51 10.57 -19.04 8.17
N ALA A 52 9.54 -18.22 8.29
CA ALA A 52 9.28 -17.13 7.37
C ALA A 52 8.86 -15.87 8.11
N ASP A 53 9.82 -15.22 8.76
CA ASP A 53 9.56 -14.00 9.53
C ASP A 53 8.98 -12.89 8.65
N GLU A 54 9.44 -12.75 7.41
CA GLU A 54 8.92 -11.76 6.48
C GLU A 54 7.46 -12.04 6.09
N ALA A 55 7.11 -13.27 5.76
CA ALA A 55 5.74 -13.63 5.40
C ALA A 55 4.78 -13.52 6.59
N TRP A 56 5.26 -13.77 7.82
CA TRP A 56 4.48 -13.51 9.03
C TRP A 56 4.24 -12.03 9.23
N MET A 57 5.29 -11.19 9.08
CA MET A 57 5.20 -9.76 9.32
C MET A 57 4.53 -9.00 8.17
N PHE A 58 4.74 -9.41 6.90
CA PHE A 58 4.51 -8.55 5.75
C PHE A 58 3.61 -9.14 4.66
N SER A 59 3.04 -10.32 4.83
CA SER A 59 2.33 -11.05 3.75
C SER A 59 1.28 -10.22 3.01
N ALA A 60 0.45 -9.45 3.72
CA ALA A 60 -0.56 -8.60 3.11
C ALA A 60 0.07 -7.36 2.45
N SER A 61 1.05 -6.71 3.11
CA SER A 61 1.78 -5.58 2.54
C SER A 61 2.48 -5.98 1.25
N HIS A 62 3.23 -7.11 1.26
CA HIS A 62 3.90 -7.63 0.06
C HIS A 62 2.90 -7.92 -1.05
N THR A 63 1.74 -8.53 -0.73
CA THR A 63 0.71 -8.79 -1.74
C THR A 63 0.23 -7.49 -2.41
N LEU A 64 0.00 -6.44 -1.63
CA LEU A 64 -0.45 -5.15 -2.16
C LEU A 64 0.61 -4.46 -3.01
N GLU A 65 1.84 -4.38 -2.49
CA GLU A 65 2.99 -3.81 -3.20
C GLU A 65 3.28 -4.56 -4.51
N TYR A 66 3.25 -5.89 -4.47
CA TYR A 66 3.52 -6.71 -5.64
C TYR A 66 2.39 -6.65 -6.66
N SER A 67 1.15 -6.49 -6.22
CA SER A 67 0.01 -6.22 -7.11
C SER A 67 0.19 -4.90 -7.86
N PHE A 68 0.65 -3.85 -7.17
CA PHE A 68 0.93 -2.56 -7.80
C PHE A 68 2.15 -2.63 -8.73
N GLY A 69 3.24 -3.29 -8.31
CA GLY A 69 4.42 -3.51 -9.15
C GLY A 69 4.07 -4.28 -10.43
N ALA A 70 3.32 -5.38 -10.31
CA ALA A 70 2.86 -6.17 -11.46
C ALA A 70 2.01 -5.33 -12.43
N TYR A 71 1.11 -4.48 -11.91
CA TYR A 71 0.38 -3.53 -12.74
C TYR A 71 1.32 -2.59 -13.50
N ALA A 72 2.29 -1.98 -12.82
CA ALA A 72 3.20 -1.02 -13.44
C ALA A 72 4.04 -1.66 -14.56
N VAL A 73 4.62 -2.85 -14.32
CA VAL A 73 5.40 -3.59 -15.31
C VAL A 73 4.49 -4.14 -16.43
N GLY A 74 3.25 -4.52 -16.09
CA GLY A 74 2.22 -4.90 -17.08
C GLY A 74 1.91 -3.76 -18.04
N GLN A 75 1.79 -2.51 -17.58
CA GLN A 75 1.62 -1.37 -18.50
C GLN A 75 2.84 -1.16 -19.41
N MET A 76 4.04 -1.40 -18.90
CA MET A 76 5.26 -1.35 -19.71
C MET A 76 5.26 -2.48 -20.75
N ALA A 77 4.92 -3.71 -20.38
CA ALA A 77 4.76 -4.85 -21.28
C ALA A 77 3.78 -4.53 -22.42
N LYS A 78 2.61 -3.96 -22.09
CA LYS A 78 1.62 -3.51 -23.06
C LYS A 78 2.19 -2.49 -24.05
N ALA A 79 2.91 -1.50 -23.56
CA ALA A 79 3.50 -0.45 -24.38
C ALA A 79 4.60 -0.97 -25.32
N LEU A 80 5.23 -2.10 -24.98
CA LEU A 80 6.27 -2.79 -25.76
C LEU A 80 5.71 -3.94 -26.61
N GLY A 81 4.41 -4.20 -26.60
CA GLY A 81 3.78 -5.29 -27.36
C GLY A 81 4.05 -6.69 -26.81
N LYS A 82 4.49 -6.82 -25.56
CA LYS A 82 4.76 -8.10 -24.88
C LYS A 82 3.46 -8.66 -24.31
N THR A 83 2.59 -9.17 -25.17
CA THR A 83 1.20 -9.53 -24.82
C THR A 83 1.10 -10.62 -23.75
N ASP A 84 1.94 -11.66 -23.82
CA ASP A 84 1.88 -12.78 -22.87
C ASP A 84 2.28 -12.31 -21.46
N ASP A 85 3.36 -11.55 -21.34
CA ASP A 85 3.78 -10.96 -20.08
C ASP A 85 2.72 -9.98 -19.54
N TYR A 86 2.10 -9.18 -20.41
CA TYR A 86 1.01 -8.30 -20.04
C TYR A 86 -0.14 -9.05 -19.37
N ASN A 87 -0.57 -10.18 -19.96
CA ASN A 87 -1.68 -10.96 -19.41
C ASN A 87 -1.34 -11.56 -18.03
N VAL A 88 -0.15 -12.12 -17.87
CA VAL A 88 0.33 -12.67 -16.59
C VAL A 88 0.42 -11.58 -15.52
N LEU A 89 1.07 -10.46 -15.84
CA LEU A 89 1.26 -9.36 -14.90
C LEU A 89 -0.07 -8.69 -14.50
N MET A 90 -1.02 -8.59 -15.43
CA MET A 90 -2.34 -8.04 -15.13
C MET A 90 -3.20 -8.99 -14.27
N ASP A 91 -3.01 -10.32 -14.37
CA ASP A 91 -3.63 -11.24 -13.42
C ASP A 91 -3.02 -11.09 -12.02
N LEU A 92 -1.70 -11.04 -11.93
CA LEU A 92 -1.00 -10.81 -10.66
C LEU A 92 -1.34 -9.46 -10.03
N SER A 93 -1.61 -8.44 -10.84
CA SER A 93 -2.03 -7.12 -10.33
C SER A 93 -3.34 -7.15 -9.52
N LYS A 94 -4.12 -8.21 -9.64
CA LYS A 94 -5.35 -8.45 -8.87
C LYS A 94 -5.11 -9.24 -7.58
N GLY A 95 -3.88 -9.46 -7.18
CA GLY A 95 -3.53 -10.17 -5.95
C GLY A 95 -4.22 -9.60 -4.71
N TRP A 96 -4.39 -8.27 -4.65
CA TRP A 96 -5.11 -7.59 -3.59
C TRP A 96 -6.55 -8.10 -3.40
N GLU A 97 -7.25 -8.49 -4.48
CA GLU A 97 -8.61 -9.03 -4.41
C GLU A 97 -8.67 -10.37 -3.68
N ARG A 98 -7.60 -11.15 -3.76
CA ARG A 98 -7.51 -12.49 -3.15
C ARG A 98 -7.41 -12.43 -1.64
N ILE A 99 -6.88 -11.33 -1.10
CA ILE A 99 -6.75 -11.08 0.34
C ILE A 99 -7.76 -10.03 0.86
N TYR A 100 -8.67 -9.56 0.03
CA TYR A 100 -9.77 -8.70 0.47
C TYR A 100 -10.88 -9.56 1.10
N ASN A 101 -11.19 -9.31 2.36
CA ASN A 101 -12.28 -9.96 3.07
C ASN A 101 -13.57 -9.12 2.98
N ALA A 102 -14.55 -9.60 2.22
CA ALA A 102 -15.80 -8.90 2.00
C ALA A 102 -16.72 -8.84 3.24
N GLU A 103 -16.51 -9.70 4.24
CA GLU A 103 -17.30 -9.66 5.49
C GLU A 103 -16.90 -8.47 6.37
N SER A 104 -15.58 -8.20 6.45
CA SER A 104 -15.02 -7.07 7.21
C SER A 104 -14.84 -5.80 6.38
N ASN A 105 -14.86 -5.92 5.06
CA ASN A 105 -14.42 -4.89 4.11
C ASN A 105 -12.98 -4.40 4.36
N LEU A 106 -12.08 -5.32 4.70
CA LEU A 106 -10.69 -5.04 4.98
C LEU A 106 -9.78 -5.99 4.19
N ILE A 107 -8.57 -5.55 3.92
CA ILE A 107 -7.46 -6.44 3.56
C ILE A 107 -7.11 -7.25 4.80
N GLN A 108 -7.00 -8.57 4.64
CA GLN A 108 -6.69 -9.50 5.72
C GLN A 108 -5.70 -10.56 5.23
N PRO A 109 -4.62 -10.83 5.98
CA PRO A 109 -3.69 -11.89 5.64
C PRO A 109 -4.39 -13.24 5.50
N LYS A 110 -3.86 -14.09 4.60
CA LYS A 110 -4.47 -15.36 4.19
C LYS A 110 -3.43 -16.44 4.11
N TYR A 111 -3.73 -17.62 4.65
CA TYR A 111 -2.87 -18.81 4.53
C TYR A 111 -2.85 -19.39 3.11
N ALA A 112 -1.87 -20.25 2.82
CA ALA A 112 -1.75 -20.92 1.52
C ALA A 112 -2.97 -21.81 1.17
N ASP A 113 -3.70 -22.28 2.17
CA ASP A 113 -4.93 -23.06 1.97
C ASP A 113 -6.17 -22.20 1.66
N GLY A 114 -5.99 -20.88 1.55
CA GLY A 114 -7.04 -19.94 1.21
C GLY A 114 -7.89 -19.45 2.39
N ARG A 115 -7.64 -19.89 3.62
CA ARG A 115 -8.33 -19.38 4.81
C ARG A 115 -7.71 -18.06 5.27
N PHE A 116 -8.52 -17.10 5.67
CA PHE A 116 -8.06 -15.91 6.38
C PHE A 116 -7.48 -16.28 7.75
N ILE A 117 -6.50 -15.50 8.23
CA ILE A 117 -5.92 -15.74 9.56
C ILE A 117 -6.98 -15.60 10.65
N SER A 118 -6.87 -16.46 11.68
CA SER A 118 -7.73 -16.40 12.86
C SER A 118 -7.27 -15.29 13.82
N ASN A 119 -8.16 -14.90 14.74
CA ASN A 119 -7.89 -13.86 15.75
C ASN A 119 -7.30 -12.59 15.13
N PHE A 120 -7.90 -12.17 14.03
CA PHE A 120 -7.49 -10.98 13.30
C PHE A 120 -7.89 -9.71 14.05
N ASP A 121 -6.89 -8.95 14.46
CA ASP A 121 -7.06 -7.59 14.98
C ASP A 121 -6.65 -6.61 13.87
N PRO A 122 -7.57 -5.81 13.31
CA PRO A 122 -7.25 -4.89 12.22
C PRO A 122 -6.31 -3.75 12.61
N MET A 123 -6.09 -3.49 13.91
CA MET A 123 -5.12 -2.51 14.41
C MET A 123 -3.74 -3.12 14.69
N GLN A 124 -3.61 -4.44 14.60
CA GLN A 124 -2.35 -5.10 14.88
C GLN A 124 -1.32 -4.81 13.78
N VAL A 125 -0.16 -4.25 14.20
CA VAL A 125 1.01 -4.04 13.33
C VAL A 125 1.90 -5.28 13.31
N TRP A 126 2.72 -5.43 12.29
CA TRP A 126 3.72 -6.50 12.17
C TRP A 126 3.14 -7.92 12.15
N ARG A 127 1.89 -8.06 11.76
CA ARG A 127 1.25 -9.35 11.48
C ARG A 127 0.55 -9.30 10.13
N GLY A 128 1.36 -9.42 9.08
CA GLY A 128 0.95 -9.27 7.70
C GLY A 128 1.05 -7.83 7.16
N PHE A 129 1.28 -6.84 8.02
CA PHE A 129 1.35 -5.43 7.64
C PHE A 129 2.65 -4.79 8.10
N GLN A 130 3.47 -4.39 7.15
CA GLN A 130 4.71 -3.67 7.41
C GLN A 130 4.41 -2.22 7.82
N GLU A 131 4.93 -1.81 8.98
CA GLU A 131 4.82 -0.42 9.45
C GLU A 131 3.42 0.17 9.37
N GLY A 132 2.41 -0.64 9.64
CA GLY A 132 1.02 -0.23 9.56
C GLY A 132 0.05 -1.33 9.95
N ASN A 133 -1.21 -1.14 9.64
CA ASN A 133 -2.31 -2.00 10.02
C ASN A 133 -3.35 -2.12 8.88
N ALA A 134 -4.36 -2.96 9.07
CA ALA A 134 -5.34 -3.21 8.03
C ALA A 134 -6.17 -1.98 7.61
N TYR A 135 -6.42 -1.02 8.51
CA TYR A 135 -7.14 0.19 8.15
C TYR A 135 -6.36 1.07 7.18
N GLN A 136 -5.06 1.21 7.41
CA GLN A 136 -4.16 1.95 6.53
C GLN A 136 -4.00 1.23 5.18
N TYR A 137 -3.71 -0.07 5.22
CA TYR A 137 -3.41 -0.86 4.03
C TYR A 137 -4.62 -1.24 3.17
N THR A 138 -5.84 -1.25 3.71
CA THR A 138 -7.03 -1.57 2.90
C THR A 138 -7.21 -0.60 1.72
N PHE A 139 -6.76 0.62 1.86
CA PHE A 139 -6.84 1.62 0.81
C PHE A 139 -5.61 1.68 -0.10
N TYR A 140 -4.57 0.86 0.18
CA TYR A 140 -3.37 0.83 -0.64
C TYR A 140 -3.56 -0.03 -1.90
N VAL A 141 -4.48 0.41 -2.75
CA VAL A 141 -4.76 -0.16 -4.08
C VAL A 141 -4.80 0.96 -5.12
N PRO A 142 -3.70 1.74 -5.29
CA PRO A 142 -3.72 2.94 -6.12
C PRO A 142 -3.98 2.65 -7.60
N HIS A 143 -3.56 1.49 -8.08
CA HIS A 143 -3.70 1.07 -9.47
C HIS A 143 -5.11 0.59 -9.84
N ASP A 144 -5.91 0.18 -8.86
CA ASP A 144 -7.25 -0.40 -9.08
C ASP A 144 -8.29 0.08 -8.05
N ALA A 145 -8.17 1.32 -7.61
CA ALA A 145 -9.08 1.92 -6.63
C ALA A 145 -10.55 1.88 -7.06
N LYS A 146 -10.84 1.90 -8.37
CA LYS A 146 -12.21 1.77 -8.88
C LYS A 146 -12.83 0.40 -8.57
N SER A 147 -12.05 -0.68 -8.72
CA SER A 147 -12.51 -2.02 -8.35
C SER A 147 -12.68 -2.17 -6.84
N LEU A 148 -11.80 -1.57 -6.04
CA LEU A 148 -11.96 -1.53 -4.58
C LEU A 148 -13.25 -0.82 -4.18
N ILE A 149 -13.55 0.35 -4.78
CA ILE A 149 -14.80 1.09 -4.56
C ILE A 149 -16.02 0.23 -4.95
N ALA A 150 -15.94 -0.47 -6.09
CA ALA A 150 -17.03 -1.33 -6.55
C ALA A 150 -17.26 -2.53 -5.62
N LYS A 151 -16.19 -3.17 -5.12
CA LYS A 151 -16.27 -4.29 -4.18
C LYS A 151 -16.86 -3.89 -2.83
N MET A 152 -16.40 -2.79 -2.27
CA MET A 152 -16.87 -2.29 -0.98
C MET A 152 -18.26 -1.64 -1.09
N GLY A 153 -18.60 -1.12 -2.26
CA GLY A 153 -19.74 -0.24 -2.49
C GLY A 153 -19.40 1.22 -2.19
N ALA A 154 -19.75 2.12 -3.10
CA ALA A 154 -19.31 3.53 -3.05
C ALA A 154 -19.72 4.27 -1.76
N ARG A 155 -20.87 3.92 -1.18
CA ARG A 155 -21.33 4.50 0.09
C ARG A 155 -20.45 4.04 1.26
N GLU A 156 -20.26 2.75 1.40
CA GLU A 156 -19.47 2.14 2.47
C GLU A 156 -18.00 2.60 2.36
N PHE A 157 -17.45 2.57 1.15
CA PHE A 157 -16.11 3.08 0.86
C PHE A 157 -15.94 4.52 1.35
N THR A 158 -16.86 5.40 0.98
CA THR A 158 -16.79 6.82 1.38
C THR A 158 -16.89 6.99 2.89
N GLN A 159 -17.81 6.28 3.55
CA GLN A 159 -18.01 6.37 5.00
C GLN A 159 -16.80 5.85 5.76
N ARG A 160 -16.24 4.72 5.36
CA ARG A 160 -15.06 4.13 5.98
C ARG A 160 -13.83 5.01 5.77
N LEU A 161 -13.65 5.51 4.54
CA LEU A 161 -12.55 6.41 4.23
C LEU A 161 -12.64 7.73 5.02
N ASP A 162 -13.82 8.32 5.16
CA ASP A 162 -14.02 9.53 5.98
C ASP A 162 -13.74 9.24 7.47
N SER A 163 -14.18 8.07 7.97
CA SER A 163 -14.00 7.70 9.37
C SER A 163 -12.54 7.53 9.77
N ILE A 164 -11.66 7.00 8.92
CA ILE A 164 -10.25 6.86 9.27
C ILE A 164 -9.56 8.23 9.45
N PHE A 165 -9.96 9.23 8.68
CA PHE A 165 -9.46 10.60 8.86
C PHE A 165 -10.02 11.23 10.15
N ILE A 166 -11.33 11.12 10.40
CA ILE A 166 -11.96 11.61 11.64
C ILE A 166 -11.28 11.02 12.87
N LEU A 167 -11.05 9.71 12.89
CA LEU A 167 -10.45 8.98 14.01
C LEU A 167 -8.94 9.22 14.16
N SER A 168 -8.29 9.83 13.18
CA SER A 168 -6.85 10.13 13.23
C SER A 168 -6.55 11.62 13.39
N GLN A 169 -7.56 12.48 13.37
CA GLN A 169 -7.37 13.93 13.42
C GLN A 169 -6.83 14.39 14.80
N ASP A 170 -7.30 13.82 15.90
CA ASP A 170 -6.82 14.12 17.26
C ASP A 170 -5.35 13.71 17.47
N LYS A 171 -4.81 12.88 16.59
CA LYS A 171 -3.40 12.48 16.52
C LYS A 171 -2.65 13.19 15.38
N THR A 172 -3.17 14.29 14.89
CA THR A 172 -2.57 15.07 13.81
C THR A 172 -2.25 14.24 12.56
N PHE A 173 -3.12 13.27 12.26
CA PHE A 173 -2.98 12.34 11.12
C PHE A 173 -1.72 11.47 11.14
N SER A 174 -1.14 11.21 12.33
CA SER A 174 0.02 10.37 12.54
C SER A 174 0.01 9.85 13.99
N GLY A 175 1.11 9.92 14.71
CA GLY A 175 1.22 9.54 16.12
C GLY A 175 1.05 10.70 17.11
N GLY A 176 0.51 11.83 16.67
CA GLY A 176 0.44 13.07 17.46
C GLY A 176 1.77 13.84 17.43
N THR A 177 2.06 14.58 18.49
CA THR A 177 3.26 15.44 18.56
C THR A 177 4.52 14.73 19.09
N THR A 178 4.46 13.41 19.26
CA THR A 178 5.61 12.62 19.73
C THR A 178 6.58 12.39 18.57
N ILE A 179 7.85 12.70 18.77
CA ILE A 179 8.92 12.42 17.80
C ILE A 179 9.29 10.94 17.92
N ASP A 180 8.61 10.10 17.16
CA ASP A 180 8.83 8.67 17.09
C ASP A 180 8.40 8.17 15.71
N ALA A 181 9.32 7.63 14.93
CA ALA A 181 9.07 7.07 13.59
C ALA A 181 7.95 6.02 13.58
N PHE A 182 7.68 5.37 14.72
CA PHE A 182 6.65 4.34 14.85
C PHE A 182 5.35 4.84 15.48
N ALA A 183 5.24 6.11 15.85
CA ALA A 183 4.08 6.64 16.57
C ALA A 183 2.75 6.51 15.79
N GLY A 184 2.79 6.59 14.46
CA GLY A 184 1.61 6.49 13.59
C GLY A 184 1.16 5.08 13.22
N LEU A 185 1.87 4.02 13.63
CA LEU A 185 1.57 2.65 13.20
C LEU A 185 0.22 2.13 13.70
N GLN A 186 -0.23 2.58 14.86
CA GLN A 186 -1.49 2.19 15.50
C GLN A 186 -2.60 3.23 15.33
N THR A 187 -2.49 4.11 14.36
CA THR A 187 -3.57 5.02 13.97
C THR A 187 -4.36 4.48 12.79
N TYR A 188 -5.55 5.00 12.55
CA TYR A 188 -6.37 4.58 11.40
C TYR A 188 -5.83 5.11 10.07
N TYR A 189 -5.19 6.28 10.10
CA TYR A 189 -4.50 6.91 8.98
C TYR A 189 -3.17 7.48 9.46
N ASN A 190 -2.10 7.34 8.67
CA ASN A 190 -0.78 7.85 8.99
C ASN A 190 -0.19 8.61 7.80
N GLN A 191 -0.23 9.93 7.84
CA GLN A 191 0.36 10.80 6.81
C GLN A 191 1.89 10.64 6.74
N GLY A 192 2.53 10.24 7.81
CA GLY A 192 3.98 10.02 7.87
C GLY A 192 4.45 8.72 7.21
N ASN A 193 3.55 7.90 6.66
CA ASN A 193 3.94 6.63 6.03
C ASN A 193 3.45 6.54 4.58
N GLN A 194 4.32 6.11 3.68
CA GLN A 194 4.13 6.08 2.23
C GLN A 194 2.85 5.38 1.77
N PRO A 195 2.41 4.25 2.34
CA PRO A 195 1.16 3.60 1.93
C PRO A 195 -0.08 4.49 2.06
N CYS A 196 -0.01 5.53 2.90
CA CYS A 196 -1.15 6.40 3.17
C CYS A 196 -1.20 7.67 2.30
N LEU A 197 -0.10 8.08 1.65
CA LEU A 197 0.02 9.38 1.00
C LEU A 197 -1.02 9.65 -0.11
N HIS A 198 -1.51 8.63 -0.78
CA HIS A 198 -2.51 8.77 -1.85
C HIS A 198 -3.95 8.71 -1.34
N ILE A 199 -4.18 8.29 -0.09
CA ILE A 199 -5.52 7.91 0.42
C ILE A 199 -6.47 9.10 0.45
N SER A 200 -6.02 10.29 0.84
CA SER A 200 -6.83 11.51 0.87
C SER A 200 -7.41 11.92 -0.49
N TRP A 201 -6.80 11.44 -1.58
CA TRP A 201 -7.23 11.71 -2.95
C TRP A 201 -8.27 10.73 -3.48
N LEU A 202 -8.46 9.59 -2.82
CA LEU A 202 -9.38 8.52 -3.26
C LEU A 202 -10.85 8.95 -3.27
N PHE A 203 -11.23 9.94 -2.48
CA PHE A 203 -12.58 10.51 -2.52
C PHE A 203 -12.95 11.07 -3.90
N ASN A 204 -11.97 11.57 -4.68
CA ASN A 204 -12.21 12.01 -6.05
C ASN A 204 -12.73 10.87 -6.93
N LEU A 205 -12.17 9.66 -6.77
CA LEU A 205 -12.60 8.48 -7.51
C LEU A 205 -13.96 7.96 -7.05
N ALA A 206 -14.33 8.23 -5.80
CA ALA A 206 -15.65 7.92 -5.24
C ALA A 206 -16.70 9.01 -5.52
N GLY A 207 -16.39 10.03 -6.33
CA GLY A 207 -17.30 11.14 -6.66
C GLY A 207 -17.57 12.10 -5.50
N LYS A 208 -16.62 12.22 -4.56
CA LYS A 208 -16.72 13.08 -3.37
C LYS A 208 -15.52 14.05 -3.26
N PRO A 209 -15.23 14.87 -4.28
CA PRO A 209 -14.04 15.74 -4.30
C PRO A 209 -14.00 16.74 -3.13
N SER A 210 -15.15 17.16 -2.61
CA SER A 210 -15.20 18.03 -1.43
C SER A 210 -14.59 17.39 -0.17
N LEU A 211 -14.64 16.06 -0.03
CA LEU A 211 -13.97 15.36 1.06
C LEU A 211 -12.47 15.28 0.85
N SER A 212 -11.98 15.10 -0.39
CA SER A 212 -10.55 15.25 -0.69
C SER A 212 -10.05 16.64 -0.28
N GLN A 213 -10.74 17.70 -0.71
CA GLN A 213 -10.39 19.07 -0.37
C GLN A 213 -10.36 19.31 1.15
N LYS A 214 -11.37 18.80 1.86
CA LYS A 214 -11.46 18.88 3.33
C LYS A 214 -10.23 18.25 4.00
N TRP A 215 -9.96 16.99 3.66
CA TRP A 215 -8.92 16.24 4.36
C TRP A 215 -7.51 16.62 3.94
N VAL A 216 -7.29 16.93 2.67
CA VAL A 216 -6.01 17.49 2.22
C VAL A 216 -5.70 18.80 2.96
N ARG A 217 -6.68 19.71 3.07
CA ARG A 217 -6.49 20.96 3.82
C ARG A 217 -6.21 20.70 5.31
N ALA A 218 -6.97 19.82 5.94
CA ALA A 218 -6.77 19.48 7.35
C ALA A 218 -5.36 18.89 7.61
N ILE A 219 -4.89 18.00 6.72
CA ILE A 219 -3.53 17.44 6.80
C ILE A 219 -2.47 18.55 6.65
N LEU A 220 -2.63 19.44 5.67
CA LEU A 220 -1.71 20.56 5.47
C LEU A 220 -1.62 21.46 6.71
N ASP A 221 -2.74 21.74 7.35
CA ASP A 221 -2.83 22.66 8.48
C ASP A 221 -2.40 22.02 9.81
N GLU A 222 -2.58 20.71 9.97
CA GLU A 222 -2.42 20.03 11.27
C GLU A 222 -1.20 19.09 11.35
N PHE A 223 -0.81 18.45 10.24
CA PHE A 223 0.36 17.56 10.23
C PHE A 223 1.65 18.29 9.89
N TYR A 224 1.61 19.17 8.87
CA TYR A 224 2.79 19.93 8.46
C TYR A 224 2.98 21.18 9.30
N GLY A 225 4.25 21.57 9.53
CA GLY A 225 4.57 22.75 10.33
C GLY A 225 6.03 23.13 10.21
N THR A 226 6.37 24.27 10.85
CA THR A 226 7.75 24.76 10.92
C THR A 226 8.32 24.64 12.35
N GLU A 227 7.56 24.08 13.26
CA GLU A 227 7.95 23.91 14.66
C GLU A 227 8.54 22.52 14.88
N GLY A 228 9.40 22.40 15.86
CA GLY A 228 10.07 21.16 16.22
C GLY A 228 11.46 20.98 15.58
N ILE A 229 12.15 19.93 16.01
CA ILE A 229 13.54 19.65 15.63
C ILE A 229 13.72 19.48 14.11
N HIS A 230 12.76 18.92 13.42
CA HIS A 230 12.88 18.57 12.01
C HIS A 230 12.22 19.59 11.06
N GLY A 231 11.50 20.57 11.59
CA GLY A 231 10.91 21.65 10.78
C GLY A 231 9.70 21.27 9.93
N TYR A 232 9.26 20.01 9.92
CA TYR A 232 8.05 19.57 9.21
C TYR A 232 6.91 19.13 10.16
N GLY A 233 7.03 19.47 11.43
CA GLY A 233 5.98 19.25 12.44
C GLY A 233 6.27 18.11 13.39
N TYR A 234 5.94 16.86 13.09
CA TYR A 234 5.78 15.83 14.10
C TYR A 234 6.63 14.58 13.88
N GLY A 235 7.96 14.73 13.75
CA GLY A 235 8.89 13.65 14.01
C GLY A 235 8.79 12.39 13.15
N GLN A 236 8.23 12.47 11.98
CA GLN A 236 8.23 11.38 11.01
C GLN A 236 9.44 11.47 10.11
N ASP A 237 9.88 10.32 9.59
CA ASP A 237 10.93 10.28 8.60
C ASP A 237 10.45 10.89 7.28
N GLU A 238 11.30 11.72 6.66
CA GLU A 238 10.95 12.36 5.38
C GLU A 238 10.91 11.37 4.21
N ASP A 239 11.68 10.32 4.27
CA ASP A 239 11.78 9.26 3.28
C ASP A 239 11.78 9.71 1.81
N GLN A 240 12.95 9.99 1.30
CA GLN A 240 13.20 10.31 -0.12
C GLN A 240 12.51 11.60 -0.62
N GLY A 241 12.16 12.51 0.27
CA GLY A 241 11.49 13.76 -0.09
C GLY A 241 9.99 13.64 -0.38
N GLN A 242 9.35 12.53 -0.02
CA GLN A 242 7.95 12.28 -0.35
C GLN A 242 6.99 13.16 0.44
N LEU A 243 7.23 13.38 1.73
CA LEU A 243 6.38 14.24 2.56
C LEU A 243 6.46 15.71 2.12
N GLY A 244 7.66 16.20 1.84
CA GLY A 244 7.85 17.55 1.28
C GLY A 244 7.24 17.71 -0.10
N ALA A 245 7.39 16.71 -0.98
CA ALA A 245 6.75 16.72 -2.29
C ALA A 245 5.22 16.71 -2.19
N TRP A 246 4.65 15.92 -1.29
CA TRP A 246 3.20 15.90 -1.05
C TRP A 246 2.70 17.28 -0.62
N TYR A 247 3.37 17.94 0.32
CA TYR A 247 3.03 19.28 0.77
C TYR A 247 3.03 20.31 -0.38
N VAL A 248 4.04 20.25 -1.26
CA VAL A 248 4.18 21.22 -2.38
C VAL A 248 3.12 21.00 -3.46
N ILE A 249 2.70 19.74 -3.70
CA ILE A 249 1.77 19.39 -4.78
C ILE A 249 0.31 19.55 -4.32
N SER A 250 0.03 19.39 -3.03
CA SER A 250 -1.32 19.47 -2.44
C SER A 250 -1.79 20.87 -2.22
#